data_99337e392daa5ef4435da8e6def7038e
#
_entry.id   99337e392daa5ef4435da8e6def7038e
#
_cell.length_a   1.000
_cell.length_b   1.000
_cell.length_c   1.000
_cell.angle_alpha   90.00
_cell.angle_beta   90.00
_cell.angle_gamma   90.00
#
_symmetry.space_group_name_H-M   'P 1'
#
loop_
_entity.id
_entity.type
_entity.pdbx_description
1 polymer ?
#
loop_
_entity_poly.entity_id
_entity_poly.type
_entity_poly.pdbx_seq_one_letter_code
_entity_poly.pdbx_strand_id
1 'polypeptide(L)'
;MKKLILFLLAIVLAVSGCRTGKVSSSAGPPQPVTEKKQTALPNNSQQQEKIDFSKPETWILGYFSPERLNRQPHSTWFVPGYDNYQYNEEVVRKLLDLDRNDVSILVVMGTWCPDSRREVPRFMKILTAINFPIDRVKFLGVDNTKYTPVENYEALNIQRVPTFIFYVKNIEAGRIIENPSTSLEQDMLNILTLKE
;
A
#
# COMPACT_ATOMS: atom_id res chain seq x y z
N MET A 1 47.70 3.37 -9.14
CA MET A 1 48.17 2.10 -9.73
C MET A 1 46.94 1.32 -10.22
N LYS A 2 46.94 1.12 -11.53
CA LYS A 2 45.86 0.52 -12.32
C LYS A 2 45.73 -0.98 -11.99
N LYS A 3 44.49 -1.53 -11.83
CA LYS A 3 44.21 -2.92 -12.22
C LYS A 3 42.83 -2.98 -12.89
N LEU A 4 42.95 -2.99 -14.20
CA LEU A 4 41.94 -3.34 -15.18
C LEU A 4 41.81 -4.86 -15.20
N ILE A 5 40.61 -5.40 -15.00
CA ILE A 5 40.32 -6.82 -15.25
C ILE A 5 39.23 -6.90 -16.31
N LEU A 6 39.69 -7.21 -17.52
CA LEU A 6 38.89 -7.68 -18.64
C LEU A 6 38.41 -9.10 -18.32
N PHE A 7 37.12 -9.41 -18.49
CA PHE A 7 36.66 -10.77 -18.69
C PHE A 7 35.95 -10.93 -20.02
N LEU A 8 36.53 -11.85 -20.78
CA LEU A 8 36.22 -12.18 -22.17
C LEU A 8 34.88 -12.90 -22.30
N LEU A 9 34.25 -12.58 -23.41
CA LEU A 9 33.12 -13.23 -24.07
C LEU A 9 33.41 -14.72 -24.41
N ALA A 10 32.51 -15.63 -24.19
CA ALA A 10 32.46 -16.93 -24.84
C ALA A 10 31.03 -17.21 -25.34
N ILE A 11 30.86 -17.00 -26.64
CA ILE A 11 29.70 -17.40 -27.45
C ILE A 11 29.87 -18.87 -27.77
N VAL A 12 28.89 -19.71 -27.45
CA VAL A 12 28.76 -21.07 -28.01
C VAL A 12 27.45 -21.17 -28.76
N LEU A 13 27.58 -21.18 -30.09
CA LEU A 13 26.56 -21.58 -31.07
C LEU A 13 26.54 -23.12 -31.14
N ALA A 14 25.39 -23.74 -30.98
CA ALA A 14 25.17 -25.11 -31.40
C ALA A 14 23.94 -25.19 -32.32
N VAL A 15 24.21 -25.61 -33.53
CA VAL A 15 23.30 -25.73 -34.66
C VAL A 15 22.82 -27.18 -34.78
N SER A 16 21.62 -27.33 -35.31
CA SER A 16 21.09 -28.45 -36.12
C SER A 16 20.45 -29.66 -35.47
N GLY A 17 19.28 -29.96 -36.00
CA GLY A 17 18.67 -31.28 -35.95
C GLY A 17 17.26 -31.36 -36.51
N CYS A 18 17.05 -31.01 -37.79
CA CYS A 18 15.83 -31.42 -38.52
C CYS A 18 15.82 -32.97 -38.69
N ARG A 19 14.75 -33.63 -38.25
CA ARG A 19 14.42 -34.99 -38.68
C ARG A 19 12.95 -35.01 -39.13
N THR A 20 12.77 -35.09 -40.43
CA THR A 20 11.53 -35.44 -41.17
C THR A 20 11.25 -36.92 -40.97
N GLY A 21 10.18 -37.27 -40.27
CA GLY A 21 9.64 -38.63 -40.23
C GLY A 21 8.33 -38.68 -41.03
N LYS A 22 8.35 -39.32 -42.22
CA LYS A 22 7.17 -39.74 -42.99
C LYS A 22 6.46 -40.82 -42.20
N VAL A 23 5.16 -40.69 -41.95
CA VAL A 23 4.30 -41.81 -41.56
C VAL A 23 3.11 -41.89 -42.48
N SER A 24 2.95 -43.06 -42.97
CA SER A 24 2.00 -43.59 -43.96
C SER A 24 0.57 -43.53 -43.45
N SER A 25 -0.32 -43.20 -44.41
CA SER A 25 -1.76 -43.25 -44.33
C SER A 25 -2.27 -44.70 -44.27
N SER A 26 -3.17 -45.01 -43.33
CA SER A 26 -4.14 -46.10 -43.47
C SER A 26 -5.47 -45.64 -42.84
N ALA A 27 -6.44 -45.44 -43.71
CA ALA A 27 -7.81 -45.09 -43.36
C ALA A 27 -8.58 -46.33 -42.88
N GLY A 28 -9.13 -46.27 -41.67
CA GLY A 28 -10.19 -47.19 -41.21
C GLY A 28 -11.54 -46.45 -41.12
N PRO A 29 -12.67 -47.16 -41.23
CA PRO A 29 -13.98 -46.53 -41.30
C PRO A 29 -14.45 -45.88 -39.99
N PRO A 30 -15.30 -44.82 -40.05
CA PRO A 30 -15.73 -44.07 -38.88
C PRO A 30 -16.68 -44.85 -37.99
N GLN A 31 -16.39 -44.93 -36.72
CA GLN A 31 -17.31 -45.41 -35.70
C GLN A 31 -18.14 -44.26 -35.13
N PRO A 32 -19.41 -44.48 -34.70
CA PRO A 32 -20.30 -43.43 -34.22
C PRO A 32 -19.80 -42.90 -32.86
N VAL A 33 -19.59 -41.61 -32.84
CA VAL A 33 -19.19 -40.86 -31.61
C VAL A 33 -20.40 -40.76 -30.70
N THR A 34 -20.40 -41.50 -29.62
CA THR A 34 -21.32 -41.30 -28.49
C THR A 34 -21.01 -39.95 -27.82
N GLU A 35 -21.96 -39.03 -27.97
CA GLU A 35 -21.96 -37.71 -27.37
C GLU A 35 -21.91 -37.84 -25.83
N LYS A 36 -20.72 -37.67 -25.24
CA LYS A 36 -20.58 -37.54 -23.80
C LYS A 36 -21.12 -36.18 -23.41
N LYS A 37 -22.29 -36.20 -22.76
CA LYS A 37 -22.91 -35.09 -22.06
C LYS A 37 -21.83 -34.40 -21.18
N GLN A 38 -21.37 -33.25 -21.61
CA GLN A 38 -20.50 -32.40 -20.79
C GLN A 38 -21.31 -31.95 -19.57
N THR A 39 -20.99 -32.57 -18.43
CA THR A 39 -21.43 -32.09 -17.13
C THR A 39 -20.78 -30.71 -16.94
N ALA A 40 -21.58 -29.65 -16.99
CA ALA A 40 -21.16 -28.31 -16.70
C ALA A 40 -20.56 -28.30 -15.29
N LEU A 41 -19.29 -27.90 -15.19
CA LEU A 41 -18.65 -27.61 -13.92
C LEU A 41 -19.49 -26.53 -13.21
N PRO A 42 -19.75 -26.66 -11.90
CA PRO A 42 -20.45 -25.61 -11.18
C PRO A 42 -19.62 -24.33 -11.27
N ASN A 43 -20.26 -23.31 -11.82
CA ASN A 43 -19.70 -21.97 -11.88
C ASN A 43 -19.61 -21.44 -10.44
N ASN A 44 -18.48 -21.71 -9.78
CA ASN A 44 -18.17 -21.21 -8.45
C ASN A 44 -17.73 -19.74 -8.57
N SER A 45 -18.66 -18.88 -9.00
CA SER A 45 -18.56 -17.46 -8.75
C SER A 45 -18.75 -17.28 -7.24
N GLN A 46 -17.66 -17.44 -6.47
CA GLN A 46 -17.58 -16.96 -5.10
C GLN A 46 -17.85 -15.46 -5.18
N GLN A 47 -19.10 -15.06 -4.89
CA GLN A 47 -19.43 -13.69 -4.57
C GLN A 47 -18.52 -13.34 -3.38
N GLN A 48 -17.48 -12.57 -3.63
CA GLN A 48 -16.68 -11.98 -2.57
C GLN A 48 -17.63 -11.14 -1.74
N GLU A 49 -17.99 -11.65 -0.56
CA GLU A 49 -18.86 -10.95 0.37
C GLU A 49 -18.24 -9.60 0.67
N LYS A 50 -18.98 -8.53 0.38
CA LYS A 50 -18.47 -7.17 0.54
C LYS A 50 -18.24 -6.91 2.02
N ILE A 51 -16.97 -6.72 2.40
CA ILE A 51 -16.57 -6.49 3.79
C ILE A 51 -17.23 -5.21 4.31
N ASP A 52 -17.93 -5.33 5.41
CA ASP A 52 -18.58 -4.22 6.11
C ASP A 52 -17.64 -3.65 7.19
N PHE A 53 -16.98 -2.56 6.87
CA PHE A 53 -16.06 -1.89 7.80
C PHE A 53 -16.77 -1.08 8.91
N SER A 54 -18.09 -0.99 8.91
CA SER A 54 -18.82 -0.41 10.05
C SER A 54 -18.83 -1.33 11.27
N LYS A 55 -18.54 -2.61 11.08
CA LYS A 55 -18.58 -3.63 12.13
C LYS A 55 -17.31 -3.62 12.98
N PRO A 56 -17.42 -3.60 14.32
CA PRO A 56 -16.29 -3.50 15.25
C PRO A 56 -15.21 -4.58 15.08
N GLU A 57 -15.57 -5.79 14.66
CA GLU A 57 -14.64 -6.89 14.40
C GLU A 57 -13.61 -6.58 13.27
N THR A 58 -13.90 -5.58 12.46
CA THR A 58 -12.97 -5.10 11.41
C THR A 58 -12.07 -3.96 11.87
N TRP A 59 -12.25 -3.46 13.09
CA TRP A 59 -11.51 -2.30 13.56
C TRP A 59 -10.15 -2.69 14.14
N ILE A 60 -9.17 -1.82 13.95
CA ILE A 60 -7.88 -1.91 14.63
C ILE A 60 -7.89 -0.86 15.74
N LEU A 61 -7.66 -1.30 16.98
CA LEU A 61 -7.59 -0.42 18.14
C LEU A 61 -6.20 -0.46 18.78
N GLY A 62 -5.78 0.65 19.37
CA GLY A 62 -4.45 0.80 19.97
C GLY A 62 -3.34 1.00 18.95
N TYR A 63 -2.10 0.96 19.42
CA TYR A 63 -0.93 1.03 18.53
C TYR A 63 -0.81 -0.22 17.67
N PHE A 64 -0.49 -0.02 16.39
CA PHE A 64 -0.34 -1.13 15.47
C PHE A 64 0.73 -0.84 14.41
N SER A 65 1.25 -1.90 13.81
CA SER A 65 2.18 -1.82 12.69
C SER A 65 1.41 -1.60 11.37
N PRO A 66 1.87 -0.68 10.49
CA PRO A 66 1.22 -0.38 9.22
C PRO A 66 1.10 -1.60 8.29
N GLU A 67 1.92 -2.64 8.46
CA GLU A 67 1.84 -3.89 7.70
C GLU A 67 0.50 -4.61 7.89
N ARG A 68 -0.24 -4.34 8.98
CA ARG A 68 -1.61 -4.86 9.17
C ARG A 68 -2.56 -4.37 8.09
N LEU A 69 -2.33 -3.16 7.55
CA LEU A 69 -3.15 -2.59 6.48
C LEU A 69 -2.95 -3.30 5.14
N ASN A 70 -1.79 -3.96 4.94
CA ASN A 70 -1.50 -4.77 3.75
C ASN A 70 -2.12 -6.18 3.80
N ARG A 71 -2.84 -6.52 4.88
CA ARG A 71 -3.51 -7.83 5.05
C ARG A 71 -5.02 -7.67 5.01
N GLN A 72 -5.71 -8.77 4.63
CA GLN A 72 -7.16 -8.81 4.72
C GLN A 72 -7.64 -8.53 6.16
N PRO A 73 -8.75 -7.80 6.33
CA PRO A 73 -9.62 -7.26 5.28
C PRO A 73 -9.14 -5.91 4.71
N HIS A 74 -8.16 -5.25 5.33
CA HIS A 74 -7.78 -3.85 5.06
C HIS A 74 -7.07 -3.66 3.72
N SER A 75 -6.37 -4.67 3.21
CA SER A 75 -5.70 -4.61 1.90
C SER A 75 -6.66 -4.31 0.74
N THR A 76 -7.96 -4.58 0.91
CA THR A 76 -8.99 -4.31 -0.11
C THR A 76 -9.14 -2.83 -0.46
N TRP A 77 -8.83 -1.95 0.48
CA TRP A 77 -8.87 -0.49 0.28
C TRP A 77 -7.46 0.14 0.34
N PHE A 78 -6.56 -0.45 1.15
CA PHE A 78 -5.23 0.13 1.36
C PHE A 78 -4.36 0.03 0.09
N VAL A 79 -4.27 -1.16 -0.50
CA VAL A 79 -3.43 -1.39 -1.67
C VAL A 79 -3.88 -0.53 -2.86
N PRO A 80 -5.15 -0.55 -3.31
CA PRO A 80 -5.55 0.31 -4.42
C PRO A 80 -5.47 1.81 -4.08
N GLY A 81 -5.70 2.21 -2.82
CA GLY A 81 -5.57 3.60 -2.40
C GLY A 81 -4.11 4.09 -2.47
N TYR A 82 -3.16 3.22 -2.13
CA TYR A 82 -1.73 3.48 -2.26
C TYR A 82 -1.30 3.51 -3.73
N ASP A 83 -1.64 2.49 -4.53
CA ASP A 83 -1.18 2.34 -5.90
C ASP A 83 -1.69 3.46 -6.81
N ASN A 84 -2.97 3.81 -6.68
CA ASN A 84 -3.64 4.78 -7.57
C ASN A 84 -3.38 6.25 -7.21
N TYR A 85 -2.84 6.56 -6.02
CA TYR A 85 -2.59 7.94 -5.66
C TYR A 85 -1.48 8.54 -6.51
N GLN A 86 -1.73 9.74 -7.04
CA GLN A 86 -0.74 10.55 -7.78
C GLN A 86 -0.43 11.79 -6.94
N TYR A 87 0.76 11.85 -6.38
CA TYR A 87 1.24 13.01 -5.62
C TYR A 87 1.85 14.06 -6.55
N ASN A 88 1.98 15.28 -6.08
CA ASN A 88 2.71 16.34 -6.78
C ASN A 88 4.22 16.12 -6.64
N GLU A 89 4.88 15.75 -7.74
CA GLU A 89 6.31 15.42 -7.76
C GLU A 89 7.20 16.62 -7.38
N GLU A 90 6.80 17.85 -7.71
CA GLU A 90 7.56 19.05 -7.34
C GLU A 90 7.58 19.23 -5.82
N VAL A 91 6.43 19.05 -5.18
CA VAL A 91 6.30 19.17 -3.72
C VAL A 91 7.06 18.04 -3.03
N VAL A 92 6.95 16.81 -3.54
CA VAL A 92 7.68 15.65 -3.01
C VAL A 92 9.19 15.87 -3.10
N ARG A 93 9.71 16.48 -4.18
CA ARG A 93 11.13 16.86 -4.27
C ARG A 93 11.53 17.86 -3.18
N LYS A 94 10.71 18.88 -2.93
CA LYS A 94 10.96 19.83 -1.82
C LYS A 94 10.99 19.14 -0.46
N LEU A 95 10.10 18.17 -0.24
CA LEU A 95 10.11 17.34 0.96
C LEU A 95 11.36 16.46 1.09
N LEU A 96 11.92 15.98 -0.03
CA LEU A 96 13.18 15.23 -0.05
C LEU A 96 14.37 16.09 0.39
N ASP A 97 14.37 17.37 0.06
CA ASP A 97 15.47 18.30 0.36
C ASP A 97 15.47 18.79 1.82
N LEU A 98 14.37 18.57 2.56
CA LEU A 98 14.29 18.96 3.98
C LEU A 98 15.15 18.06 4.88
N ASP A 99 15.75 18.65 5.91
CA ASP A 99 16.27 17.89 7.04
C ASP A 99 15.11 17.35 7.89
N ARG A 100 15.01 16.03 7.96
CA ARG A 100 13.93 15.31 8.67
C ARG A 100 14.46 14.45 9.82
N ASN A 101 15.72 14.66 10.24
CA ASN A 101 16.35 13.81 11.26
C ASN A 101 15.60 13.81 12.60
N ASP A 102 15.02 14.94 12.97
CA ASP A 102 14.30 15.12 14.22
C ASP A 102 12.77 15.00 14.07
N VAL A 103 12.29 14.61 12.87
CA VAL A 103 10.86 14.50 12.58
C VAL A 103 10.34 13.12 12.98
N SER A 104 9.21 13.08 13.70
CA SER A 104 8.40 11.87 13.90
C SER A 104 6.92 12.18 13.64
N ILE A 105 6.15 11.15 13.33
CA ILE A 105 4.75 11.31 12.92
C ILE A 105 3.88 10.33 13.71
N LEU A 106 2.72 10.82 14.18
CA LEU A 106 1.66 9.98 14.72
C LEU A 106 0.44 10.06 13.80
N VAL A 107 0.02 8.91 13.29
CA VAL A 107 -1.18 8.76 12.49
C VAL A 107 -2.29 8.18 13.36
N VAL A 108 -3.29 9.00 13.71
CA VAL A 108 -4.49 8.53 14.40
C VAL A 108 -5.57 8.27 13.38
N MET A 109 -6.13 7.06 13.35
CA MET A 109 -7.08 6.65 12.32
C MET A 109 -8.15 5.70 12.83
N GLY A 110 -9.30 5.68 12.16
CA GLY A 110 -10.30 4.61 12.30
C GLY A 110 -10.38 3.78 11.02
N THR A 111 -10.18 2.47 11.10
CA THR A 111 -10.31 1.59 9.91
C THR A 111 -11.76 1.52 9.39
N TRP A 112 -12.74 1.90 10.22
CA TRP A 112 -14.14 2.10 9.88
C TRP A 112 -14.39 3.40 9.08
N CYS A 113 -13.55 4.43 9.25
CA CYS A 113 -13.73 5.76 8.68
C CYS A 113 -13.36 5.80 7.18
N PRO A 114 -14.27 6.24 6.30
CA PRO A 114 -13.98 6.35 4.86
C PRO A 114 -12.81 7.30 4.55
N ASP A 115 -12.70 8.42 5.29
CA ASP A 115 -11.62 9.38 5.11
C ASP A 115 -10.26 8.80 5.51
N SER A 116 -10.21 8.05 6.62
CA SER A 116 -8.99 7.31 6.99
C SER A 116 -8.59 6.31 5.91
N ARG A 117 -9.55 5.56 5.35
CA ARG A 117 -9.28 4.59 4.28
C ARG A 117 -8.86 5.25 2.98
N ARG A 118 -9.23 6.51 2.75
CA ARG A 118 -8.79 7.29 1.59
C ARG A 118 -7.42 7.90 1.81
N GLU A 119 -7.21 8.60 2.92
CA GLU A 119 -6.04 9.45 3.11
C GLU A 119 -4.80 8.68 3.63
N VAL A 120 -4.98 7.64 4.45
CA VAL A 120 -3.84 6.91 5.02
C VAL A 120 -2.99 6.19 3.97
N PRO A 121 -3.55 5.47 2.99
CA PRO A 121 -2.70 4.86 1.95
C PRO A 121 -1.99 5.91 1.07
N ARG A 122 -2.62 7.05 0.79
CA ARG A 122 -2.02 8.17 0.06
C ARG A 122 -0.83 8.74 0.81
N PHE A 123 -1.01 8.97 2.11
CA PHE A 123 0.05 9.44 3.01
C PHE A 123 1.23 8.46 3.05
N MET A 124 0.95 7.17 3.17
CA MET A 124 1.99 6.13 3.13
C MET A 124 2.77 6.14 1.81
N LYS A 125 2.12 6.42 0.68
CA LYS A 125 2.81 6.55 -0.61
C LYS A 125 3.76 7.75 -0.64
N ILE A 126 3.34 8.88 -0.07
CA ILE A 126 4.21 10.06 0.05
C ILE A 126 5.42 9.74 0.94
N LEU A 127 5.22 9.11 2.11
CA LEU A 127 6.32 8.72 3.00
C LEU A 127 7.32 7.81 2.30
N THR A 128 6.84 6.85 1.50
CA THR A 128 7.70 5.98 0.70
C THR A 128 8.48 6.78 -0.35
N ALA A 129 7.80 7.69 -1.07
CA ALA A 129 8.42 8.50 -2.11
C ALA A 129 9.53 9.42 -1.58
N ILE A 130 9.41 9.89 -0.33
CA ILE A 130 10.44 10.71 0.32
C ILE A 130 11.44 9.89 1.15
N ASN A 131 11.39 8.56 1.11
CA ASN A 131 12.24 7.68 1.92
C ASN A 131 12.16 8.00 3.43
N PHE A 132 10.95 8.30 3.93
CA PHE A 132 10.78 8.61 5.36
C PHE A 132 10.94 7.33 6.20
N PRO A 133 11.75 7.34 7.30
CA PRO A 133 11.96 6.16 8.13
C PRO A 133 10.66 5.73 8.82
N ILE A 134 10.20 4.51 8.52
CA ILE A 134 8.89 4.01 9.02
C ILE A 134 8.88 3.78 10.54
N ASP A 135 10.00 3.53 11.15
CA ASP A 135 10.18 3.42 12.61
C ASP A 135 9.90 4.73 13.35
N ARG A 136 9.90 5.86 12.66
CA ARG A 136 9.51 7.18 13.19
C ARG A 136 8.04 7.52 12.95
N VAL A 137 7.27 6.59 12.38
CA VAL A 137 5.83 6.74 12.16
C VAL A 137 5.08 5.77 13.07
N LYS A 138 4.27 6.29 13.98
CA LYS A 138 3.39 5.49 14.84
C LYS A 138 1.97 5.54 14.31
N PHE A 139 1.30 4.39 14.34
CA PHE A 139 -0.12 4.28 13.98
C PHE A 139 -0.93 3.95 15.21
N LEU A 140 -2.02 4.69 15.40
CA LEU A 140 -2.96 4.54 16.50
C LEU A 140 -4.38 4.39 15.96
N GLY A 141 -4.96 3.21 16.17
CA GLY A 141 -6.33 2.92 15.79
C GLY A 141 -7.32 3.30 16.88
N VAL A 142 -8.43 3.90 16.48
CA VAL A 142 -9.52 4.32 17.35
C VAL A 142 -10.87 3.77 16.88
N ASP A 143 -11.81 3.62 17.80
CA ASP A 143 -13.20 3.26 17.49
C ASP A 143 -14.01 4.45 16.90
N ASN A 144 -15.29 4.23 16.61
CA ASN A 144 -16.16 5.24 16.01
C ASN A 144 -16.52 6.40 16.96
N THR A 145 -16.28 6.24 18.26
CA THR A 145 -16.35 7.34 19.24
C THR A 145 -15.01 8.09 19.38
N LYS A 146 -13.99 7.63 18.65
CA LYS A 146 -12.59 8.06 18.68
C LYS A 146 -11.89 7.69 20.00
N TYR A 147 -12.34 6.62 20.64
CA TYR A 147 -11.69 6.05 21.82
C TYR A 147 -10.66 4.97 21.43
N THR A 148 -9.65 4.84 22.24
CA THR A 148 -8.65 3.76 22.19
C THR A 148 -8.15 3.45 23.60
N PRO A 149 -7.83 2.18 23.95
CA PRO A 149 -7.33 1.82 25.27
C PRO A 149 -5.83 2.11 25.44
N VAL A 150 -5.42 3.35 25.13
CA VAL A 150 -4.04 3.82 25.26
C VAL A 150 -3.98 4.92 26.30
N GLU A 151 -3.03 4.82 27.24
CA GLU A 151 -2.85 5.83 28.29
C GLU A 151 -2.54 7.21 27.71
N ASN A 152 -3.11 8.24 28.34
CA ASN A 152 -2.95 9.64 27.95
C ASN A 152 -3.41 9.98 26.53
N TYR A 153 -4.24 9.14 25.93
CA TYR A 153 -4.77 9.38 24.57
C TYR A 153 -5.55 10.70 24.49
N GLU A 154 -6.30 11.06 25.52
CA GLU A 154 -7.14 12.26 25.59
C GLU A 154 -6.31 13.54 25.41
N ALA A 155 -5.04 13.52 25.82
CA ALA A 155 -4.12 14.66 25.64
C ALA A 155 -3.83 14.98 24.16
N LEU A 156 -4.05 14.02 23.26
CA LEU A 156 -3.90 14.25 21.82
C LEU A 156 -5.04 15.12 21.24
N ASN A 157 -6.16 15.27 21.97
CA ASN A 157 -7.31 16.07 21.58
C ASN A 157 -7.80 15.78 20.15
N ILE A 158 -8.05 14.51 19.84
CA ILE A 158 -8.44 14.06 18.50
C ILE A 158 -9.93 14.34 18.27
N GLN A 159 -10.21 15.27 17.36
CA GLN A 159 -11.58 15.66 16.99
C GLN A 159 -12.12 14.82 15.82
N ARG A 160 -11.28 14.51 14.85
CA ARG A 160 -11.62 13.78 13.62
C ARG A 160 -10.52 12.82 13.23
N VAL A 161 -10.84 11.85 12.37
CA VAL A 161 -9.88 10.90 11.82
C VAL A 161 -10.02 10.78 10.29
N PRO A 162 -8.86 10.62 9.57
CA PRO A 162 -7.51 10.53 10.12
C PRO A 162 -7.01 11.87 10.66
N THR A 163 -6.11 11.82 11.63
CA THR A 163 -5.29 12.99 12.02
C THR A 163 -3.82 12.59 11.93
N PHE A 164 -3.05 13.34 11.14
CA PHE A 164 -1.62 13.18 10.98
C PHE A 164 -0.93 14.26 11.81
N ILE A 165 -0.24 13.88 12.89
CA ILE A 165 0.43 14.81 13.81
C ILE A 165 1.91 14.75 13.54
N PHE A 166 2.53 15.88 13.25
CA PHE A 166 3.96 16.01 12.97
C PHE A 166 4.66 16.58 14.19
N TYR A 167 5.72 15.92 14.63
CA TYR A 167 6.58 16.38 15.71
C TYR A 167 7.96 16.68 15.17
N VAL A 168 8.55 17.77 15.63
CA VAL A 168 9.97 18.12 15.44
C VAL A 168 10.62 18.23 16.81
N LYS A 169 11.65 17.45 17.06
CA LYS A 169 12.30 17.35 18.39
C LYS A 169 11.29 17.05 19.51
N ASN A 170 10.32 16.17 19.26
CA ASN A 170 9.21 15.80 20.15
C ASN A 170 8.22 16.92 20.49
N ILE A 171 8.28 18.06 19.83
CA ILE A 171 7.30 19.15 19.96
C ILE A 171 6.38 19.10 18.74
N GLU A 172 5.05 19.18 18.94
CA GLU A 172 4.12 19.23 17.84
C GLU A 172 4.38 20.44 16.94
N ALA A 173 4.69 20.16 15.69
CA ALA A 173 4.91 21.18 14.65
C ALA A 173 3.60 21.60 14.00
N GLY A 174 2.65 20.67 13.88
CA GLY A 174 1.34 20.88 13.30
C GLY A 174 0.67 19.55 12.99
N ARG A 175 -0.56 19.63 12.48
CA ARG A 175 -1.34 18.44 12.13
C ARG A 175 -2.20 18.65 10.91
N ILE A 176 -2.47 17.57 10.18
CA ILE A 176 -3.49 17.53 9.12
C ILE A 176 -4.68 16.75 9.69
N ILE A 177 -5.86 17.36 9.67
CA ILE A 177 -7.07 16.78 10.27
C ILE A 177 -8.05 16.41 9.17
N GLU A 178 -8.42 15.13 9.08
CA GLU A 178 -9.42 14.54 8.18
C GLU A 178 -9.03 14.67 6.71
N ASN A 179 -9.10 15.87 6.15
CA ASN A 179 -8.73 16.16 4.77
C ASN A 179 -7.64 17.24 4.73
N PRO A 180 -6.69 17.15 3.80
CA PRO A 180 -5.73 18.23 3.62
C PRO A 180 -6.42 19.51 3.12
N SER A 181 -5.83 20.65 3.45
CA SER A 181 -6.31 21.96 2.96
C SER A 181 -6.00 22.17 1.48
N THR A 182 -4.89 21.62 1.00
CA THR A 182 -4.45 21.64 -0.40
C THR A 182 -4.22 20.22 -0.91
N SER A 183 -3.11 19.62 -0.57
CA SER A 183 -2.81 18.19 -0.75
C SER A 183 -2.01 17.69 0.46
N LEU A 184 -1.97 16.38 0.68
CA LEU A 184 -1.24 15.81 1.83
C LEU A 184 0.24 16.21 1.81
N GLU A 185 0.89 16.11 0.66
CA GLU A 185 2.31 16.48 0.52
C GLU A 185 2.54 17.98 0.68
N GLN A 186 1.61 18.83 0.20
CA GLN A 186 1.77 20.28 0.34
C GLN A 186 1.55 20.72 1.79
N ASP A 187 0.51 20.20 2.47
CA ASP A 187 0.26 20.52 3.87
C ASP A 187 1.39 20.00 4.76
N MET A 188 1.93 18.80 4.47
CA MET A 188 3.13 18.28 5.13
C MET A 188 4.34 19.21 4.93
N LEU A 189 4.59 19.67 3.70
CA LEU A 189 5.66 20.61 3.41
C LEU A 189 5.49 21.90 4.20
N ASN A 190 4.29 22.49 4.19
CA ASN A 190 3.99 23.70 4.92
C ASN A 190 4.26 23.55 6.43
N ILE A 191 3.79 22.44 7.05
CA ILE A 191 4.00 22.18 8.47
C ILE A 191 5.49 22.07 8.82
N LEU A 192 6.27 21.38 7.98
CA LEU A 192 7.68 21.13 8.25
C LEU A 192 8.59 22.31 7.95
N THR A 193 8.15 23.29 7.12
CA THR A 193 8.91 24.50 6.78
C THR A 193 8.57 25.71 7.65
N LEU A 194 7.42 25.74 8.34
CA LEU A 194 6.98 26.89 9.17
C LEU A 194 7.78 27.08 10.48
N LYS A 195 8.86 26.33 10.73
CA LYS A 195 9.62 26.30 11.99
C LYS A 195 11.11 26.57 11.84
N GLU A 196 11.51 27.31 10.83
CA GLU A 196 12.83 27.95 10.84
C GLU A 196 12.81 29.28 11.58
#